data_ec936a499b6aeea690f7300ca5d611b1
#
_entry.id   ec936a499b6aeea690f7300ca5d611b1
#
_cell.length_a   1.000
_cell.length_b   1.000
_cell.length_c   1.000
_cell.angle_alpha   90.00
_cell.angle_beta   90.00
_cell.angle_gamma   90.00
#
_symmetry.space_group_name_H-M   'P 1'
#
loop_
_entity.id
_entity.type
_entity.pdbx_description
1 polymer ?
#
loop_
_entity_poly.entity_id
_entity_poly.type
_entity_poly.pdbx_seq_one_letter_code
_entity_poly.pdbx_strand_id
1 'polypeptide(L)' 'MQLNQRKAAIIGCGFVGSATAFCLMQSGLFSEIVLQDVDKDKAEGEAMDITHGTPFAGRMKIYAGNYNDMMDAAVIIITA' A
#
# COMPACT_ATOMS: atom_id res chain seq x y z
N MET A 1 -17.97 -4.73 11.24
CA MET A 1 -16.97 -3.98 10.45
C MET A 1 -17.28 -4.12 8.96
N GLN A 2 -17.21 -3.03 8.23
CA GLN A 2 -17.45 -3.03 6.80
C GLN A 2 -16.11 -2.96 6.06
N LEU A 3 -15.91 -3.85 5.10
CA LEU A 3 -14.67 -3.84 4.31
C LEU A 3 -14.70 -2.73 3.26
N ASN A 4 -13.55 -2.12 3.04
CA ASN A 4 -13.34 -1.19 1.94
C ASN A 4 -12.83 -1.99 0.74
N GLN A 5 -13.71 -2.22 -0.23
CA GLN A 5 -13.40 -3.06 -1.38
C GLN A 5 -12.37 -2.45 -2.33
N ARG A 6 -12.07 -1.17 -2.17
CA ARG A 6 -11.07 -0.48 -2.98
C ARG A 6 -9.74 -0.30 -2.24
N LYS A 7 -9.56 -0.98 -1.10
CA LYS A 7 -8.37 -0.85 -0.27
C LYS A 7 -7.59 -2.15 -0.25
N ALA A 8 -6.30 -2.05 -0.46
CA ALA A 8 -5.36 -3.15 -0.32
C ALA A 8 -4.33 -2.78 0.74
N ALA A 9 -3.82 -3.76 1.44
CA ALA A 9 -2.75 -3.59 2.42
C ALA A 9 -1.60 -4.52 2.08
N ILE A 10 -0.39 -4.04 2.26
CA ILE A 10 0.83 -4.82 2.02
C ILE A 10 1.66 -4.78 3.28
N ILE A 11 1.98 -5.96 3.81
CA ILE A 11 2.84 -6.12 4.97
C ILE A 11 4.21 -6.57 4.47
N GLY A 12 5.24 -5.78 4.78
CA GLY A 12 6.59 -6.00 4.31
C GLY A 12 6.91 -5.13 3.11
N CYS A 13 7.87 -4.19 3.28
CA CYS A 13 8.23 -3.22 2.24
C CYS A 13 9.62 -3.50 1.67
N GLY A 14 9.94 -4.77 1.46
CA GLY A 14 11.12 -5.17 0.72
C GLY A 14 10.87 -5.05 -0.78
N PHE A 15 11.78 -5.61 -1.57
CA PHE A 15 11.70 -5.53 -3.02
C PHE A 15 10.36 -6.06 -3.56
N VAL A 16 9.92 -7.22 -3.05
CA VAL A 16 8.67 -7.85 -3.51
C VAL A 16 7.46 -7.01 -3.09
N GLY A 17 7.46 -6.50 -1.86
CA GLY A 17 6.37 -5.66 -1.39
C GLY A 17 6.22 -4.38 -2.19
N SER A 18 7.35 -3.72 -2.49
CA SER A 18 7.35 -2.49 -3.30
C SER A 18 6.88 -2.76 -4.72
N ALA A 19 7.34 -3.83 -5.34
CA ALA A 19 6.93 -4.20 -6.69
C ALA A 19 5.43 -4.53 -6.73
N THR A 20 4.92 -5.22 -5.70
CA THR A 20 3.51 -5.55 -5.59
C THR A 20 2.67 -4.29 -5.46
N ALA A 21 3.09 -3.34 -4.61
CA ALA A 21 2.38 -2.07 -4.45
C ALA A 21 2.28 -1.32 -5.77
N PHE A 22 3.38 -1.27 -6.51
CA PHE A 22 3.41 -0.60 -7.80
C PHE A 22 2.45 -1.25 -8.79
N CYS A 23 2.43 -2.59 -8.85
CA CYS A 23 1.52 -3.33 -9.72
C CYS A 23 0.05 -3.10 -9.35
N LEU A 24 -0.27 -3.11 -8.05
CA LEU A 24 -1.64 -2.87 -7.60
C LEU A 24 -2.09 -1.46 -7.94
N MET A 25 -1.20 -0.50 -7.81
CA MET A 25 -1.51 0.88 -8.17
C MET A 25 -1.84 0.98 -9.65
N GLN A 26 -1.05 0.33 -10.51
CA GLN A 26 -1.27 0.38 -11.96
C GLN A 26 -2.51 -0.37 -12.41
N SER A 27 -2.97 -1.34 -11.62
CA SER A 27 -4.12 -2.16 -12.00
C SER A 27 -5.42 -1.38 -12.07
N GLY A 28 -5.53 -0.27 -11.34
CA GLY A 28 -6.77 0.49 -11.25
C GLY A 28 -7.83 -0.14 -10.38
N LEU A 29 -7.56 -1.30 -9.78
CA LEU A 29 -8.53 -2.02 -8.95
C LEU A 29 -8.71 -1.40 -7.57
N PHE A 30 -7.68 -0.72 -7.07
CA PHE A 30 -7.68 -0.15 -5.74
C PHE A 30 -7.46 1.36 -5.79
N SER A 31 -8.11 2.06 -4.89
CA SER A 31 -7.93 3.51 -4.73
C SER A 31 -7.15 3.85 -3.47
N GLU A 32 -6.89 2.88 -2.62
CA GLU A 32 -6.17 3.08 -1.38
C GLU A 32 -5.25 1.90 -1.13
N ILE A 33 -3.97 2.18 -0.86
CA ILE A 33 -2.96 1.15 -0.56
C ILE A 33 -2.25 1.55 0.72
N VAL A 34 -2.28 0.67 1.70
CA VAL A 34 -1.58 0.83 2.97
C VAL A 34 -0.33 -0.02 2.95
N LEU A 35 0.80 0.58 3.24
CA LEU A 35 2.07 -0.13 3.39
C LEU A 35 2.41 -0.23 4.88
N GLN A 36 2.79 -1.40 5.33
CA GLN A 36 3.19 -1.62 6.71
C GLN A 36 4.49 -2.40 6.74
N ASP A 37 5.41 -1.98 7.59
CA ASP A 37 6.66 -2.68 7.85
C ASP A 37 7.01 -2.44 9.30
N VAL A 38 7.75 -3.37 9.92
CA VAL A 38 8.28 -3.16 11.27
C VAL A 38 9.20 -1.94 11.31
N ASP A 39 9.84 -1.63 10.19
CA ASP A 39 10.59 -0.40 9.99
C ASP A 39 9.66 0.64 9.36
N LYS A 40 9.15 1.55 10.19
CA LYS A 40 8.20 2.56 9.75
C LYS A 40 8.80 3.52 8.73
N ASP A 41 10.07 3.86 8.90
CA ASP A 41 10.74 4.78 7.97
C ASP A 41 10.83 4.17 6.59
N LYS A 42 11.04 2.86 6.51
CA LYS A 42 11.08 2.15 5.25
C LYS A 42 9.71 2.18 4.55
N ALA A 43 8.64 1.93 5.31
CA ALA A 43 7.29 1.99 4.74
C ALA A 43 6.94 3.39 4.26
N GLU A 44 7.29 4.42 5.04
CA GLU A 44 7.05 5.81 4.66
C GLU A 44 7.85 6.20 3.42
N GLY A 45 9.11 5.78 3.35
CA GLY A 45 9.96 6.04 2.20
C GLY A 45 9.40 5.41 0.92
N GLU A 46 8.96 4.17 1.00
CA GLU A 46 8.36 3.48 -0.14
C GLU A 46 7.06 4.16 -0.59
N ALA A 47 6.22 4.56 0.35
CA ALA A 47 4.97 5.24 0.01
C ALA A 47 5.25 6.55 -0.71
N MET A 48 6.25 7.31 -0.26
CA MET A 48 6.65 8.55 -0.90
C MET A 48 7.23 8.31 -2.29
N ASP A 49 8.07 7.30 -2.44
CA ASP A 49 8.68 6.98 -3.72
C ASP A 49 7.63 6.61 -4.77
N ILE A 50 6.66 5.79 -4.38
CA ILE A 50 5.59 5.40 -5.29
C ILE A 50 4.73 6.61 -5.65
N THR A 51 4.40 7.43 -4.67
CA THR A 51 3.57 8.62 -4.88
C THR A 51 4.27 9.61 -5.81
N HIS A 52 5.57 9.84 -5.62
CA HIS A 52 6.32 10.81 -6.43
C HIS A 52 6.69 10.26 -7.80
N GLY A 53 6.78 8.95 -7.94
CA GLY A 53 7.28 8.31 -9.15
C GLY A 53 6.23 8.00 -10.20
N THR A 54 4.94 8.27 -9.96
CA THR A 54 3.91 7.89 -10.90
C THR A 54 2.91 9.02 -11.17
N PRO A 55 2.47 9.17 -12.43
CA PRO A 55 1.49 10.19 -12.78
C PRO A 55 0.08 9.88 -12.26
N PHE A 56 -0.19 8.64 -11.83
CA PHE A 56 -1.51 8.24 -11.35
C PHE A 56 -1.65 8.38 -9.83
N ALA A 57 -0.56 8.66 -9.12
CA ALA A 57 -0.58 8.69 -7.65
C ALA A 57 -1.53 9.74 -7.09
N GLY A 58 -1.78 10.83 -7.82
CA GLY A 58 -2.71 11.86 -7.39
C GLY A 58 -4.16 11.40 -7.28
N ARG A 59 -4.50 10.25 -7.86
CA ARG A 59 -5.85 9.67 -7.83
C ARG A 59 -5.98 8.57 -6.79
N MET A 60 -4.90 8.25 -6.11
CA MET A 60 -4.82 7.15 -5.17
C MET A 60 -4.26 7.63 -3.85
N LYS A 61 -4.66 6.95 -2.79
CA LYS A 61 -4.12 7.20 -1.47
C LYS A 61 -3.15 6.07 -1.15
N ILE A 62 -1.85 6.39 -1.08
CA ILE A 62 -0.79 5.44 -0.76
C ILE A 62 -0.06 5.98 0.46
N TYR A 63 -0.03 5.21 1.53
CA TYR A 63 0.55 5.69 2.78
C TYR A 63 1.07 4.55 3.64
N ALA A 64 2.00 4.87 4.53
CA ALA A 64 2.46 3.95 5.56
C ALA A 64 1.45 3.96 6.70
N GLY A 65 1.01 2.79 7.14
CA GLY A 65 0.04 2.69 8.20
C GLY A 65 0.37 1.60 9.20
N ASN A 66 -0.47 1.46 10.21
CA ASN A 66 -0.37 0.42 11.20
C ASN A 66 -1.44 -0.65 10.97
N TYR A 67 -1.52 -1.63 11.87
CA TYR A 67 -2.48 -2.72 11.71
C TYR A 67 -3.93 -2.24 11.72
N ASN A 68 -4.24 -1.17 12.47
CA ASN A 68 -5.60 -0.64 12.47
C ASN A 68 -6.01 -0.10 11.11
N ASP A 69 -5.05 0.48 10.39
CA ASP A 69 -5.32 1.01 9.04
C ASP A 69 -5.61 -0.09 8.03
N MET A 70 -5.19 -1.33 8.33
CA MET A 70 -5.36 -2.47 7.42
C MET A 70 -6.61 -3.27 7.67
N MET A 71 -7.29 -3.06 8.81
CA MET A 71 -8.36 -3.95 9.23
C MET A 71 -9.55 -4.00 8.29
N ASP A 72 -9.81 -2.93 7.56
CA ASP A 72 -10.91 -2.87 6.60
C ASP A 72 -10.47 -3.12 5.16
N ALA A 73 -9.22 -3.49 4.93
CA ALA A 73 -8.74 -3.76 3.58
C ALA A 73 -9.38 -5.03 3.03
N ALA A 74 -9.76 -4.99 1.76
CA ALA A 74 -10.34 -6.14 1.08
C ALA A 74 -9.31 -7.22 0.81
N VAL A 75 -8.05 -6.82 0.60
CA VAL A 75 -6.93 -7.72 0.32
C VAL A 75 -5.77 -7.34 1.21
N ILE A 76 -5.15 -8.33 1.84
CA ILE A 76 -3.93 -8.14 2.61
C ILE A 76 -2.88 -9.08 2.02
N ILE A 77 -1.77 -8.52 1.57
CA ILE A 77 -0.67 -9.26 0.98
C ILE A 77 0.50 -9.22 1.94
N ILE A 78 1.00 -10.38 2.32
CA ILE A 78 2.12 -10.49 3.24
C ILE A 78 3.35 -10.91 2.45
N THR A 79 4.38 -10.11 2.51
CA THR A 79 5.67 -10.39 1.88
C THR A 79 6.74 -10.50 2.95
N ALA A 80 7.69 -11.38 2.74
CA ALA A 80 8.77 -11.57 3.71
C ALA A 80 9.99 -10.72 3.33
#